data_05f03c90c13bb0d398e9e77fd3302a47
#
_entry.id   05f03c90c13bb0d398e9e77fd3302a47
#
_cell.length_a   1.000
_cell.length_b   1.000
_cell.length_c   1.000
_cell.angle_alpha   90.00
_cell.angle_beta   90.00
_cell.angle_gamma   90.00
#
_symmetry.space_group_name_H-M   'P 1'
#
loop_
_entity.id
_entity.type
_entity.pdbx_description
1 polymer ?
#
loop_
_entity_poly.entity_id
_entity_poly.type
_entity_poly.pdbx_seq_one_letter_code
_entity_poly.pdbx_strand_id
1 'polypeptide(L)'
;RYDGNPLVNAMCVGVIDHDMVQKGTAKGVGNSVIYVGLKTGRDGIHGATFASEELTEESESKRPSVQIGDPFVGKKLMEATLEAITFDELVGIQDMGAAGLTSSSSEMAAKGGSGLHLKLDQVPTREPNISPYEMMLSETQERMLLVVEKGTEQKFLDLFDKHELDSAVIGEVTDTDRFVLTYEDEVFADIPVQPLSDEAPVYILEGEDKEYNTSKNDYSNIDVEDVFSKLLKHPTIASKRYLYEQYDQQVGANTIVKPGLQSSVVRVEGTNKVIASTIDGEARYVFNQPYEGGKMVVAEAYRNLIAVGATPLAMTDCLNYGSPEKKEIYQQLIDSTKGMSEACEVLNTPVVSGNVSLYNETRGTSIFPTPVVGMVGLIEDINYLNDFHPKAGEKLYLVGDTRNDFGGSQIEKLLYGSVNHEFEEIDLSDEVEKGESIKQAIRNGVASHVQTVGKGGLLLTLAKISTYYNLGLHAQLDMTNAQLFSETQGRYIISVKDGQTLDMNQAIEIGQLTSDGTFKVSNSEVTISEKVSDIKHTWEGAIAQCLTTQD
;
A
#
# COMPACT_ATOMS: atom_id res chain seq x y z
N ARG A 1 8.17 18.18 -2.32
CA ARG A 1 6.75 18.14 -1.91
C ARG A 1 6.53 17.43 -0.58
N TYR A 2 7.36 16.41 -0.24
CA TYR A 2 7.19 15.60 0.98
C TYR A 2 8.17 15.94 2.11
N ASP A 3 9.05 16.93 1.94
CA ASP A 3 10.12 17.24 2.90
C ASP A 3 9.58 17.68 4.28
N GLY A 4 8.45 18.37 4.30
CA GLY A 4 7.79 18.78 5.54
C GLY A 4 6.64 17.86 5.96
N ASN A 5 6.23 16.92 5.11
CA ASN A 5 5.13 15.99 5.35
C ASN A 5 5.44 14.65 4.68
N PRO A 6 6.33 13.83 5.27
CA PRO A 6 6.64 12.50 4.76
C PRO A 6 5.46 11.56 4.94
N LEU A 7 5.20 10.73 3.92
CA LEU A 7 4.16 9.71 3.98
C LEU A 7 4.76 8.34 4.27
N VAL A 8 4.13 7.60 5.18
CA VAL A 8 4.45 6.19 5.47
C VAL A 8 3.16 5.39 5.35
N ASN A 9 3.15 4.41 4.46
CA ASN A 9 2.00 3.54 4.24
C ASN A 9 2.40 2.10 4.55
N ALA A 10 1.55 1.39 5.28
CA ALA A 10 1.73 0.00 5.63
C ALA A 10 0.49 -0.81 5.23
N MET A 11 0.71 -2.03 4.75
CA MET A 11 -0.34 -2.98 4.45
C MET A 11 -0.11 -4.27 5.23
N CYS A 12 -1.16 -4.77 5.87
CA CYS A 12 -1.16 -6.06 6.54
C CYS A 12 -2.12 -7.02 5.82
N VAL A 13 -1.67 -8.23 5.57
CA VAL A 13 -2.46 -9.27 4.89
C VAL A 13 -2.45 -10.52 5.74
N GLY A 14 -3.63 -11.09 5.98
CA GLY A 14 -3.82 -12.33 6.72
C GLY A 14 -4.64 -13.35 5.95
N VAL A 15 -4.65 -14.59 6.44
CA VAL A 15 -5.48 -15.68 5.95
C VAL A 15 -6.38 -16.15 7.10
N ILE A 16 -7.67 -16.31 6.82
CA ILE A 16 -8.64 -16.76 7.79
C ILE A 16 -9.62 -17.73 7.13
N ASP A 17 -10.11 -18.72 7.85
CA ASP A 17 -11.17 -19.61 7.40
C ASP A 17 -12.52 -18.87 7.38
N HIS A 18 -13.39 -19.20 6.42
CA HIS A 18 -14.64 -18.46 6.19
C HIS A 18 -15.57 -18.43 7.42
N ASP A 19 -15.63 -19.50 8.17
CA ASP A 19 -16.45 -19.66 9.38
C ASP A 19 -15.88 -18.92 10.61
N MET A 20 -14.60 -18.48 10.53
CA MET A 20 -13.94 -17.72 11.58
C MET A 20 -13.98 -16.20 11.37
N VAL A 21 -14.58 -15.72 10.26
CA VAL A 21 -14.67 -14.28 9.98
C VAL A 21 -15.57 -13.59 11.00
N GLN A 22 -14.98 -12.70 11.80
CA GLN A 22 -15.69 -11.91 12.80
C GLN A 22 -16.04 -10.51 12.24
N LYS A 23 -17.08 -9.90 12.82
CA LYS A 23 -17.54 -8.56 12.44
C LYS A 23 -17.50 -7.63 13.64
N GLY A 24 -17.25 -6.36 13.39
CA GLY A 24 -17.36 -5.30 14.38
C GLY A 24 -18.81 -4.91 14.61
N THR A 25 -19.60 -5.76 15.30
CA THR A 25 -21.03 -5.52 15.55
C THR A 25 -21.37 -5.74 17.01
N ALA A 26 -22.15 -4.83 17.61
CA ALA A 26 -22.74 -5.02 18.93
C ALA A 26 -24.18 -5.52 18.77
N LYS A 27 -24.42 -6.80 19.07
CA LYS A 27 -25.73 -7.44 18.98
C LYS A 27 -26.08 -8.22 20.23
N GLY A 28 -27.38 -8.46 20.42
CA GLY A 28 -27.90 -9.24 21.54
C GLY A 28 -28.00 -8.41 22.81
N VAL A 29 -29.25 -7.99 23.13
CA VAL A 29 -29.53 -7.19 24.33
C VAL A 29 -29.03 -7.88 25.60
N GLY A 30 -28.28 -7.16 26.39
CA GLY A 30 -27.64 -7.64 27.61
C GLY A 30 -26.30 -8.33 27.41
N ASN A 31 -25.81 -8.51 26.18
CA ASN A 31 -24.46 -8.99 25.91
C ASN A 31 -23.44 -8.00 26.45
N SER A 32 -22.33 -8.52 26.96
CA SER A 32 -21.33 -7.75 27.65
C SER A 32 -20.29 -7.16 26.68
N VAL A 33 -19.85 -5.93 26.98
CA VAL A 33 -18.78 -5.24 26.25
C VAL A 33 -17.49 -5.37 27.04
N ILE A 34 -16.48 -5.98 26.44
CA ILE A 34 -15.15 -6.21 27.03
C ILE A 34 -14.10 -5.33 26.34
N TYR A 35 -13.36 -4.62 27.15
CA TYR A 35 -12.12 -3.94 26.77
C TYR A 35 -10.93 -4.87 27.00
N VAL A 36 -9.96 -4.91 26.10
CA VAL A 36 -8.70 -5.64 26.26
C VAL A 36 -7.52 -4.92 25.63
N GLY A 37 -6.34 -5.04 26.25
CA GLY A 37 -5.08 -4.51 25.75
C GLY A 37 -4.39 -3.55 26.72
N LEU A 38 -3.63 -2.59 26.20
CA LEU A 38 -2.96 -1.59 27.01
C LEU A 38 -3.97 -0.72 27.77
N LYS A 39 -3.60 -0.34 29.00
CA LYS A 39 -4.37 0.62 29.78
C LYS A 39 -4.46 1.96 29.06
N THR A 40 -5.63 2.55 29.04
CA THR A 40 -5.89 3.85 28.42
C THR A 40 -5.04 4.96 29.06
N GLY A 41 -4.28 5.65 28.24
CA GLY A 41 -3.49 6.83 28.61
C GLY A 41 -4.00 8.10 27.94
N ARG A 42 -3.28 9.22 28.08
CA ARG A 42 -3.58 10.49 27.41
C ARG A 42 -2.93 10.64 26.03
N ASP A 43 -2.40 9.56 25.49
CA ASP A 43 -1.76 9.51 24.18
C ASP A 43 -2.81 9.52 23.06
N GLY A 44 -2.51 10.22 21.97
CA GLY A 44 -3.33 10.30 20.78
C GLY A 44 -4.63 11.11 20.90
N ILE A 45 -4.88 11.74 22.04
CA ILE A 45 -6.07 12.58 22.20
C ILE A 45 -6.03 13.71 21.16
N HIS A 46 -7.11 13.82 20.36
CA HIS A 46 -7.18 14.68 19.18
C HIS A 46 -6.16 14.30 18.07
N GLY A 47 -5.63 13.08 18.04
CA GLY A 47 -4.72 12.61 16.99
C GLY A 47 -5.35 12.68 15.60
N ALA A 48 -6.59 12.26 15.45
CA ALA A 48 -7.32 12.37 14.19
C ALA A 48 -7.54 13.83 13.78
N THR A 49 -7.84 14.73 14.72
CA THR A 49 -7.96 16.18 14.46
C THR A 49 -6.62 16.78 14.05
N PHE A 50 -5.54 16.41 14.74
CA PHE A 50 -4.18 16.85 14.42
C PHE A 50 -3.72 16.38 13.03
N ALA A 51 -4.06 15.15 12.64
CA ALA A 51 -3.81 14.62 11.31
C ALA A 51 -4.65 15.30 10.20
N SER A 52 -5.66 16.07 10.57
CA SER A 52 -6.54 16.85 9.67
C SER A 52 -6.25 18.35 9.71
N GLU A 53 -5.09 18.76 10.23
CA GLU A 53 -4.64 20.16 10.27
C GLU A 53 -3.31 20.31 9.52
N GLU A 54 -3.05 21.52 8.99
CA GLU A 54 -1.76 21.84 8.38
C GLU A 54 -0.65 21.84 9.43
N LEU A 55 0.49 21.23 9.12
CA LEU A 55 1.67 21.22 9.99
C LEU A 55 2.32 22.62 10.03
N THR A 56 2.37 23.21 11.21
CA THR A 56 2.96 24.53 11.49
C THR A 56 4.08 24.41 12.52
N GLU A 57 4.82 25.52 12.77
CA GLU A 57 5.83 25.57 13.83
C GLU A 57 5.24 25.36 15.23
N GLU A 58 3.93 25.64 15.43
CA GLU A 58 3.22 25.40 16.67
C GLU A 58 2.83 23.93 16.87
N SER A 59 2.94 23.10 15.84
CA SER A 59 2.58 21.67 15.90
C SER A 59 3.43 20.89 16.92
N GLU A 60 4.62 21.36 17.28
CA GLU A 60 5.44 20.75 18.35
C GLU A 60 4.74 20.79 19.73
N SER A 61 3.90 21.79 19.97
CA SER A 61 3.13 21.88 21.23
C SER A 61 2.03 20.82 21.35
N LYS A 62 1.65 20.19 20.23
CA LYS A 62 0.61 19.15 20.11
C LYS A 62 1.18 17.71 20.23
N ARG A 63 2.40 17.53 20.73
CA ARG A 63 3.03 16.21 20.97
C ARG A 63 2.14 15.20 21.72
N PRO A 64 1.26 15.59 22.68
CA PRO A 64 0.32 14.65 23.30
C PRO A 64 -0.65 13.97 22.33
N SER A 65 -0.82 14.52 21.12
CA SER A 65 -1.64 13.93 20.05
C SER A 65 -0.93 12.79 19.29
N VAL A 66 0.34 12.48 19.61
CA VAL A 66 1.09 11.38 18.99
C VAL A 66 0.68 10.06 19.63
N GLN A 67 0.41 9.08 18.80
CA GLN A 67 0.17 7.70 19.21
C GLN A 67 1.49 7.01 19.52
N ILE A 68 1.53 6.20 20.60
CA ILE A 68 2.69 5.44 21.00
C ILE A 68 2.33 3.96 20.89
N GLY A 69 3.08 3.20 20.07
CA GLY A 69 2.88 1.77 19.89
C GLY A 69 3.79 0.92 20.79
N ASP A 70 3.32 -0.25 21.19
CA ASP A 70 4.09 -1.30 21.86
C ASP A 70 4.01 -2.60 21.06
N PRO A 71 5.01 -2.89 20.19
CA PRO A 71 4.98 -4.08 19.32
C PRO A 71 4.93 -5.41 20.09
N PHE A 72 5.46 -5.44 21.32
CA PHE A 72 5.41 -6.64 22.15
C PHE A 72 3.99 -6.92 22.63
N VAL A 73 3.30 -5.91 23.15
CA VAL A 73 1.89 -6.04 23.55
C VAL A 73 1.02 -6.26 22.33
N GLY A 74 1.30 -5.60 21.21
CA GLY A 74 0.61 -5.81 19.93
C GLY A 74 0.64 -7.28 19.48
N LYS A 75 1.80 -7.96 19.62
CA LYS A 75 1.91 -9.39 19.34
C LYS A 75 1.06 -10.25 20.30
N LYS A 76 1.11 -9.97 21.59
CA LYS A 76 0.32 -10.69 22.60
C LYS A 76 -1.18 -10.53 22.35
N LEU A 77 -1.61 -9.29 22.04
CA LEU A 77 -3.01 -8.99 21.74
C LEU A 77 -3.48 -9.69 20.47
N MET A 78 -2.64 -9.75 19.43
CA MET A 78 -2.94 -10.50 18.21
C MET A 78 -3.12 -11.99 18.49
N GLU A 79 -2.22 -12.62 19.25
CA GLU A 79 -2.31 -14.04 19.60
C GLU A 79 -3.56 -14.34 20.45
N ALA A 80 -3.84 -13.49 21.44
CA ALA A 80 -5.05 -13.62 22.26
C ALA A 80 -6.34 -13.42 21.45
N THR A 81 -6.34 -12.48 20.50
CA THR A 81 -7.48 -12.24 19.60
C THR A 81 -7.72 -13.43 18.69
N LEU A 82 -6.66 -14.02 18.11
CA LEU A 82 -6.75 -15.22 17.27
C LEU A 82 -7.28 -16.45 18.07
N GLU A 83 -7.01 -16.53 19.36
CA GLU A 83 -7.62 -17.54 20.22
C GLU A 83 -9.09 -17.18 20.55
N ALA A 84 -9.38 -15.92 20.84
CA ALA A 84 -10.74 -15.45 21.16
C ALA A 84 -11.75 -15.69 20.03
N ILE A 85 -11.35 -15.49 18.77
CA ILE A 85 -12.25 -15.71 17.61
C ILE A 85 -12.64 -17.17 17.40
N THR A 86 -12.03 -18.11 18.10
CA THR A 86 -12.43 -19.52 18.09
C THR A 86 -13.57 -19.83 19.07
N PHE A 87 -13.99 -18.86 19.89
CA PHE A 87 -15.06 -19.04 20.86
C PHE A 87 -16.41 -18.70 20.24
N ASP A 88 -17.34 -19.64 20.29
CA ASP A 88 -18.70 -19.48 19.74
C ASP A 88 -19.47 -18.32 20.40
N GLU A 89 -19.11 -17.96 21.62
CA GLU A 89 -19.74 -16.91 22.39
C GLU A 89 -19.24 -15.49 22.04
N LEU A 90 -18.29 -15.36 21.13
CA LEU A 90 -17.87 -14.05 20.59
C LEU A 90 -18.90 -13.55 19.58
N VAL A 91 -19.53 -12.42 19.87
CA VAL A 91 -20.57 -11.80 19.04
C VAL A 91 -20.00 -10.77 18.06
N GLY A 92 -18.98 -10.04 18.48
CA GLY A 92 -18.32 -9.06 17.64
C GLY A 92 -17.01 -8.57 18.24
N ILE A 93 -16.13 -8.08 17.37
CA ILE A 93 -14.81 -7.57 17.78
C ILE A 93 -14.36 -6.45 16.84
N GLN A 94 -13.77 -5.42 17.39
CA GLN A 94 -13.22 -4.28 16.65
C GLN A 94 -11.97 -3.73 17.35
N ASP A 95 -11.00 -3.24 16.58
CA ASP A 95 -9.87 -2.50 17.11
C ASP A 95 -10.27 -1.09 17.56
N MET A 96 -9.45 -0.51 18.43
CA MET A 96 -9.58 0.88 18.85
C MET A 96 -8.50 1.71 18.15
N GLY A 97 -8.81 2.23 16.97
CA GLY A 97 -7.95 3.10 16.18
C GLY A 97 -8.19 4.59 16.46
N ALA A 98 -8.42 5.36 15.41
CA ALA A 98 -8.73 6.79 15.50
C ALA A 98 -9.96 7.04 16.37
N ALA A 99 -9.89 8.09 17.22
CA ALA A 99 -10.88 8.41 18.26
C ALA A 99 -11.18 7.26 19.26
N GLY A 100 -10.35 6.23 19.29
CA GLY A 100 -10.28 5.20 20.31
C GLY A 100 -11.60 4.52 20.63
N LEU A 101 -12.04 4.62 21.91
CA LEU A 101 -13.26 3.97 22.37
C LEU A 101 -14.53 4.62 21.77
N THR A 102 -14.47 5.90 21.38
CA THR A 102 -15.62 6.59 20.77
C THR A 102 -15.99 5.94 19.44
N SER A 103 -15.05 5.83 18.50
CA SER A 103 -15.32 5.27 17.17
C SER A 103 -15.63 3.77 17.25
N SER A 104 -14.81 2.99 17.94
CA SER A 104 -15.01 1.54 18.01
C SER A 104 -16.37 1.16 18.56
N SER A 105 -16.79 1.75 19.68
CA SER A 105 -18.07 1.41 20.32
C SER A 105 -19.28 1.94 19.56
N SER A 106 -19.24 3.19 19.05
CA SER A 106 -20.37 3.74 18.29
C SER A 106 -20.59 3.03 16.96
N GLU A 107 -19.51 2.70 16.23
CA GLU A 107 -19.61 1.94 15.00
C GLU A 107 -20.13 0.51 15.21
N MET A 108 -19.66 -0.19 16.26
CA MET A 108 -20.19 -1.51 16.60
C MET A 108 -21.68 -1.46 16.93
N ALA A 109 -22.14 -0.43 17.65
CA ALA A 109 -23.54 -0.24 17.97
C ALA A 109 -24.37 0.05 16.71
N ALA A 110 -23.93 0.99 15.86
CA ALA A 110 -24.60 1.33 14.62
C ALA A 110 -24.73 0.12 13.68
N LYS A 111 -23.62 -0.58 13.40
CA LYS A 111 -23.61 -1.82 12.60
C LYS A 111 -24.44 -2.95 13.21
N GLY A 112 -24.58 -2.96 14.54
CA GLY A 112 -25.40 -3.92 15.28
C GLY A 112 -26.89 -3.59 15.26
N GLY A 113 -27.26 -2.33 15.00
CA GLY A 113 -28.62 -1.81 15.14
C GLY A 113 -29.10 -1.80 16.59
N SER A 114 -28.22 -1.50 17.53
CA SER A 114 -28.45 -1.54 18.98
C SER A 114 -27.97 -0.26 19.65
N GLY A 115 -28.30 -0.08 20.93
CA GLY A 115 -27.63 0.88 21.80
C GLY A 115 -26.50 0.23 22.59
N LEU A 116 -25.67 1.07 23.20
CA LEU A 116 -24.64 0.67 24.15
C LEU A 116 -24.72 1.51 25.42
N HIS A 117 -24.48 0.86 26.56
CA HIS A 117 -24.23 1.54 27.83
C HIS A 117 -22.83 1.18 28.32
N LEU A 118 -21.94 2.16 28.33
CA LEU A 118 -20.56 2.01 28.80
C LEU A 118 -20.37 2.67 30.17
N LYS A 119 -19.69 1.95 31.07
CA LYS A 119 -19.30 2.39 32.41
C LYS A 119 -17.82 2.74 32.39
N LEU A 120 -17.51 4.02 32.26
CA LEU A 120 -16.15 4.50 32.02
C LEU A 120 -15.22 4.33 33.24
N ASP A 121 -15.79 4.27 34.44
CA ASP A 121 -15.06 3.94 35.68
C ASP A 121 -14.51 2.50 35.69
N GLN A 122 -14.98 1.62 34.81
CA GLN A 122 -14.48 0.26 34.62
C GLN A 122 -13.37 0.17 33.57
N VAL A 123 -13.12 1.22 32.79
CA VAL A 123 -12.07 1.22 31.76
C VAL A 123 -10.69 1.21 32.44
N PRO A 124 -9.82 0.25 32.11
CA PRO A 124 -8.45 0.23 32.64
C PRO A 124 -7.67 1.49 32.20
N THR A 125 -7.14 2.25 33.17
CA THR A 125 -6.39 3.47 32.90
C THR A 125 -4.96 3.36 33.39
N ARG A 126 -4.02 3.96 32.62
CA ARG A 126 -2.59 4.00 32.96
C ARG A 126 -2.24 5.15 33.91
N GLU A 127 -2.95 6.24 33.78
CA GLU A 127 -2.69 7.48 34.51
C GLU A 127 -3.82 7.80 35.47
N PRO A 128 -3.54 8.38 36.64
CA PRO A 128 -4.61 8.82 37.55
C PRO A 128 -5.35 10.04 36.99
N ASN A 129 -6.61 10.17 37.37
CA ASN A 129 -7.45 11.33 37.07
C ASN A 129 -7.65 11.58 35.55
N ILE A 130 -7.71 10.52 34.74
CA ILE A 130 -8.17 10.62 33.36
C ILE A 130 -9.67 10.92 33.39
N SER A 131 -10.10 11.98 32.71
CA SER A 131 -11.51 12.32 32.60
C SER A 131 -12.28 11.38 31.66
N PRO A 132 -13.60 11.24 31.79
CA PRO A 132 -14.44 10.51 30.85
C PRO A 132 -14.24 10.93 29.39
N TYR A 133 -14.06 12.21 29.14
CA TYR A 133 -13.78 12.75 27.81
C TYR A 133 -12.44 12.24 27.24
N GLU A 134 -11.37 12.29 28.06
CA GLU A 134 -10.06 11.78 27.66
C GLU A 134 -10.08 10.27 27.44
N MET A 135 -10.81 9.47 28.26
CA MET A 135 -10.96 8.02 28.07
C MET A 135 -11.58 7.67 26.73
N MET A 136 -12.61 8.41 26.32
CA MET A 136 -13.33 8.16 25.07
C MET A 136 -12.51 8.52 23.84
N LEU A 137 -11.69 9.58 23.91
CA LEU A 137 -10.92 10.10 22.77
C LEU A 137 -9.46 9.64 22.73
N SER A 138 -8.99 8.95 23.76
CA SER A 138 -7.62 8.41 23.78
C SER A 138 -7.43 7.41 22.62
N GLU A 139 -6.32 7.56 21.90
CA GLU A 139 -5.91 6.65 20.83
C GLU A 139 -4.74 5.78 21.26
N THR A 140 -4.64 5.43 22.56
CA THR A 140 -3.68 4.42 23.03
C THR A 140 -3.79 3.20 22.14
N GLN A 141 -2.67 2.78 21.57
CA GLN A 141 -2.60 1.63 20.65
C GLN A 141 -2.75 0.29 21.40
N GLU A 142 -2.79 -0.80 20.66
CA GLU A 142 -2.89 -2.17 21.16
C GLU A 142 -4.09 -2.38 22.09
N ARG A 143 -5.27 -1.99 21.61
CA ARG A 143 -6.56 -2.21 22.31
C ARG A 143 -7.61 -2.78 21.36
N MET A 144 -8.44 -3.68 21.88
CA MET A 144 -9.60 -4.24 21.18
C MET A 144 -10.86 -4.10 22.03
N LEU A 145 -11.99 -3.97 21.36
CA LEU A 145 -13.32 -3.99 21.96
C LEU A 145 -14.07 -5.24 21.49
N LEU A 146 -14.57 -6.03 22.43
CA LEU A 146 -15.33 -7.25 22.15
C LEU A 146 -16.75 -7.11 22.66
N VAL A 147 -17.69 -7.76 21.97
CA VAL A 147 -19.04 -8.05 22.48
C VAL A 147 -19.16 -9.56 22.61
N VAL A 148 -19.52 -10.03 23.80
CA VAL A 148 -19.61 -11.45 24.12
C VAL A 148 -20.97 -11.79 24.71
N GLU A 149 -21.41 -13.04 24.59
CA GLU A 149 -22.66 -13.49 25.16
C GLU A 149 -22.68 -13.32 26.69
N LYS A 150 -23.81 -12.80 27.19
CA LYS A 150 -24.00 -12.57 28.63
C LYS A 150 -23.79 -13.85 29.45
N GLY A 151 -22.95 -13.73 30.48
CA GLY A 151 -22.60 -14.83 31.41
C GLY A 151 -21.38 -15.62 30.98
N THR A 152 -20.73 -15.26 29.87
CA THR A 152 -19.49 -15.91 29.38
C THR A 152 -18.24 -15.03 29.54
N GLU A 153 -18.39 -13.89 30.16
CA GLU A 153 -17.33 -12.88 30.30
C GLU A 153 -16.06 -13.46 30.90
N GLN A 154 -16.20 -14.32 31.93
CA GLN A 154 -15.05 -14.86 32.65
C GLN A 154 -14.15 -15.71 31.75
N LYS A 155 -14.71 -16.40 30.77
CA LYS A 155 -13.96 -17.20 29.78
C LYS A 155 -12.99 -16.33 28.99
N PHE A 156 -13.41 -15.13 28.58
CA PHE A 156 -12.58 -14.18 27.85
C PHE A 156 -11.58 -13.47 28.77
N LEU A 157 -12.00 -13.09 29.96
CA LEU A 157 -11.08 -12.48 30.94
C LEU A 157 -9.94 -13.44 31.30
N ASP A 158 -10.22 -14.73 31.54
CA ASP A 158 -9.22 -15.76 31.81
C ASP A 158 -8.27 -15.97 30.62
N LEU A 159 -8.77 -15.89 29.37
CA LEU A 159 -7.95 -15.93 28.17
C LEU A 159 -6.97 -14.75 28.13
N PHE A 160 -7.44 -13.54 28.35
CA PHE A 160 -6.60 -12.36 28.30
C PHE A 160 -5.59 -12.31 29.46
N ASP A 161 -5.96 -12.78 30.64
CA ASP A 161 -5.04 -12.94 31.78
C ASP A 161 -3.92 -13.96 31.46
N LYS A 162 -4.25 -15.08 30.82
CA LYS A 162 -3.28 -16.06 30.29
C LYS A 162 -2.23 -15.43 29.40
N HIS A 163 -2.63 -14.45 28.58
CA HIS A 163 -1.74 -13.68 27.71
C HIS A 163 -1.13 -12.44 28.40
N GLU A 164 -1.38 -12.26 29.71
CA GLU A 164 -0.92 -11.12 30.53
C GLU A 164 -1.35 -9.77 29.90
N LEU A 165 -2.61 -9.67 29.47
CA LEU A 165 -3.25 -8.48 28.94
C LEU A 165 -4.26 -7.94 29.94
N ASP A 166 -4.29 -6.61 30.13
CA ASP A 166 -5.36 -5.98 30.90
C ASP A 166 -6.70 -6.14 30.18
N SER A 167 -7.74 -6.53 30.90
CA SER A 167 -9.09 -6.64 30.37
C SER A 167 -10.15 -6.33 31.41
N ALA A 168 -11.29 -5.81 30.96
CA ALA A 168 -12.42 -5.50 31.85
C ALA A 168 -13.74 -5.52 31.10
N VAL A 169 -14.81 -5.90 31.80
CA VAL A 169 -16.18 -5.69 31.32
C VAL A 169 -16.52 -4.22 31.58
N ILE A 170 -16.73 -3.46 30.50
CA ILE A 170 -16.93 -2.01 30.56
C ILE A 170 -18.35 -1.58 30.20
N GLY A 171 -19.26 -2.50 29.88
CA GLY A 171 -20.62 -2.14 29.52
C GLY A 171 -21.45 -3.29 28.99
N GLU A 172 -22.59 -2.93 28.43
CA GLU A 172 -23.56 -3.90 27.86
C GLU A 172 -24.29 -3.33 26.64
N VAL A 173 -24.77 -4.24 25.79
CA VAL A 173 -25.64 -3.94 24.65
C VAL A 173 -27.07 -3.71 25.14
N THR A 174 -27.72 -2.64 24.68
CA THR A 174 -29.09 -2.28 25.06
C THR A 174 -30.06 -2.43 23.89
N ASP A 175 -31.36 -2.45 24.20
CA ASP A 175 -32.46 -2.47 23.21
C ASP A 175 -32.88 -1.07 22.74
N THR A 176 -32.13 -0.05 23.15
CA THR A 176 -32.32 1.34 22.75
C THR A 176 -31.45 1.66 21.54
N ASP A 177 -31.73 2.76 20.87
CA ASP A 177 -30.85 3.37 19.85
C ASP A 177 -29.91 4.42 20.47
N ARG A 178 -29.63 4.29 21.78
CA ARG A 178 -28.90 5.27 22.56
C ARG A 178 -27.47 4.82 22.86
N PHE A 179 -26.54 5.75 22.77
CA PHE A 179 -25.19 5.63 23.24
C PHE A 179 -25.08 6.33 24.59
N VAL A 180 -25.02 5.53 25.65
CA VAL A 180 -25.05 5.99 27.03
C VAL A 180 -23.69 5.80 27.68
N LEU A 181 -23.13 6.86 28.23
CA LEU A 181 -21.86 6.84 28.98
C LEU A 181 -22.12 7.24 30.43
N THR A 182 -21.66 6.41 31.37
CA THR A 182 -21.69 6.72 32.79
C THR A 182 -20.30 6.69 33.41
N TYR A 183 -20.08 7.48 34.43
CA TYR A 183 -18.89 7.46 35.26
C TYR A 183 -19.30 7.70 36.71
N GLU A 184 -18.95 6.80 37.63
CA GLU A 184 -19.39 6.83 39.05
C GLU A 184 -20.90 7.05 39.19
N ASP A 185 -21.69 6.32 38.38
CA ASP A 185 -23.18 6.42 38.31
C ASP A 185 -23.74 7.77 37.77
N GLU A 186 -22.91 8.75 37.42
CA GLU A 186 -23.35 9.95 36.70
C GLU A 186 -23.40 9.70 35.18
N VAL A 187 -24.46 10.22 34.53
CA VAL A 187 -24.59 10.16 33.06
C VAL A 187 -23.77 11.31 32.43
N PHE A 188 -22.74 10.99 31.67
CA PHE A 188 -21.91 11.93 30.94
C PHE A 188 -22.38 12.17 29.51
N ALA A 189 -22.97 11.14 28.88
CA ALA A 189 -23.60 11.25 27.58
C ALA A 189 -24.81 10.32 27.49
N ASP A 190 -25.82 10.77 26.78
CA ASP A 190 -26.99 10.00 26.38
C ASP A 190 -27.48 10.56 25.04
N ILE A 191 -26.95 10.00 23.93
CA ILE A 191 -27.13 10.51 22.58
C ILE A 191 -27.55 9.38 21.63
N PRO A 192 -28.22 9.66 20.50
CA PRO A 192 -28.51 8.65 19.49
C PRO A 192 -27.21 8.07 18.89
N VAL A 193 -27.24 6.77 18.56
CA VAL A 193 -26.08 6.06 17.96
C VAL A 193 -25.81 6.54 16.52
N GLN A 194 -26.86 6.60 15.68
CA GLN A 194 -26.70 6.82 14.23
C GLN A 194 -25.98 8.12 13.85
N PRO A 195 -26.25 9.28 14.51
CA PRO A 195 -25.51 10.51 14.24
C PRO A 195 -24.00 10.46 14.54
N LEU A 196 -23.54 9.48 15.34
CA LEU A 196 -22.13 9.26 15.62
C LEU A 196 -21.41 8.45 14.53
N SER A 197 -22.14 7.82 13.63
CA SER A 197 -21.63 6.94 12.60
C SER A 197 -22.24 7.26 11.22
N ASP A 198 -23.32 6.58 10.84
CA ASP A 198 -23.83 6.56 9.47
C ASP A 198 -24.54 7.85 9.05
N GLU A 199 -25.05 8.63 10.00
CA GLU A 199 -25.75 9.91 9.75
C GLU A 199 -24.83 11.13 9.94
N ALA A 200 -23.51 10.95 9.95
CA ALA A 200 -22.58 12.07 10.00
C ALA A 200 -22.76 12.99 8.76
N PRO A 201 -22.61 14.32 8.90
CA PRO A 201 -22.77 15.24 7.78
C PRO A 201 -21.82 14.94 6.63
N VAL A 202 -22.36 14.83 5.42
CA VAL A 202 -21.59 14.67 4.19
C VAL A 202 -21.43 16.02 3.52
N TYR A 203 -20.19 16.49 3.36
CA TYR A 203 -19.88 17.75 2.70
C TYR A 203 -19.61 17.50 1.22
N ILE A 204 -20.37 18.19 0.36
CA ILE A 204 -20.12 18.22 -1.09
C ILE A 204 -19.49 19.57 -1.39
N LEU A 205 -18.21 19.54 -1.76
CA LEU A 205 -17.46 20.74 -2.08
C LEU A 205 -17.47 20.99 -3.59
N GLU A 206 -17.10 22.22 -3.99
CA GLU A 206 -16.93 22.57 -5.40
C GLU A 206 -15.51 22.25 -5.84
N GLY A 207 -15.36 21.46 -6.90
CA GLY A 207 -14.09 21.22 -7.59
C GLY A 207 -13.83 22.25 -8.67
N GLU A 208 -12.57 22.38 -9.06
CA GLU A 208 -12.11 23.20 -10.19
C GLU A 208 -10.99 22.45 -10.91
N ASP A 209 -11.18 22.30 -12.22
CA ASP A 209 -10.19 21.63 -13.07
C ASP A 209 -8.89 22.43 -13.12
N LYS A 210 -7.78 21.73 -13.06
CA LYS A 210 -6.47 22.32 -13.24
C LYS A 210 -6.19 22.55 -14.71
N GLU A 211 -5.72 23.75 -15.05
CA GLU A 211 -5.13 23.99 -16.37
C GLU A 211 -3.77 23.28 -16.48
N TYR A 212 -3.65 22.36 -17.43
CA TYR A 212 -2.41 21.63 -17.69
C TYR A 212 -1.56 22.36 -18.72
N ASN A 213 -0.24 22.31 -18.51
CA ASN A 213 0.70 22.80 -19.50
C ASN A 213 0.85 21.76 -20.63
N THR A 214 0.31 22.05 -21.80
CA THR A 214 0.37 21.17 -22.97
C THR A 214 1.68 21.33 -23.77
N SER A 215 2.58 22.22 -23.38
CA SER A 215 3.89 22.35 -24.04
C SER A 215 4.71 21.08 -23.84
N LYS A 216 5.26 20.54 -24.93
CA LYS A 216 6.11 19.34 -24.89
C LYS A 216 7.57 19.77 -24.67
N ASN A 217 8.25 19.10 -23.74
CA ASN A 217 9.69 19.20 -23.59
C ASN A 217 10.40 18.56 -24.79
N ASP A 218 11.61 19.05 -25.12
CA ASP A 218 12.43 18.50 -26.20
C ASP A 218 13.36 17.40 -25.66
N TYR A 219 13.12 16.17 -26.07
CA TYR A 219 13.91 14.99 -25.71
C TYR A 219 14.84 14.53 -26.86
N SER A 220 15.05 15.33 -27.93
CA SER A 220 15.82 14.92 -29.11
C SER A 220 17.32 14.78 -28.85
N ASN A 221 17.87 15.48 -27.85
CA ASN A 221 19.31 15.54 -27.56
C ASN A 221 19.63 15.01 -26.16
N ILE A 222 19.29 13.74 -25.89
CA ILE A 222 19.56 13.11 -24.59
C ILE A 222 20.96 12.48 -24.61
N ASP A 223 21.80 12.85 -23.65
CA ASP A 223 23.00 12.11 -23.30
C ASP A 223 22.59 10.88 -22.47
N VAL A 224 22.51 9.72 -23.16
CA VAL A 224 22.01 8.48 -22.56
C VAL A 224 22.88 8.01 -21.41
N GLU A 225 24.22 8.16 -21.50
CA GLU A 225 25.15 7.71 -20.44
C GLU A 225 24.98 8.58 -19.18
N ASP A 226 24.89 9.90 -19.34
CA ASP A 226 24.70 10.83 -18.22
C ASP A 226 23.34 10.60 -17.54
N VAL A 227 22.26 10.51 -18.31
CA VAL A 227 20.90 10.25 -17.78
C VAL A 227 20.82 8.91 -17.09
N PHE A 228 21.36 7.84 -17.69
CA PHE A 228 21.40 6.51 -17.09
C PHE A 228 22.13 6.53 -15.74
N SER A 229 23.34 7.12 -15.69
CA SER A 229 24.12 7.21 -14.46
C SER A 229 23.40 8.01 -13.36
N LYS A 230 22.75 9.12 -13.70
CA LYS A 230 22.00 9.95 -12.74
C LYS A 230 20.76 9.25 -12.22
N LEU A 231 19.98 8.61 -13.10
CA LEU A 231 18.77 7.88 -12.69
C LEU A 231 19.12 6.66 -11.84
N LEU A 232 20.18 5.93 -12.18
CA LEU A 232 20.61 4.77 -11.41
C LEU A 232 20.90 5.10 -9.94
N LYS A 233 21.44 6.29 -9.68
CA LYS A 233 21.75 6.83 -8.35
C LYS A 233 20.56 7.53 -7.68
N HIS A 234 19.51 7.85 -8.44
CA HIS A 234 18.40 8.63 -7.91
C HIS A 234 17.63 7.83 -6.84
N PRO A 235 17.32 8.38 -5.65
CA PRO A 235 16.68 7.65 -4.55
C PRO A 235 15.39 6.94 -4.94
N THR A 236 14.61 7.46 -5.88
CA THR A 236 13.39 6.81 -6.39
C THR A 236 13.69 5.50 -7.14
N ILE A 237 14.80 5.44 -7.89
CA ILE A 237 15.21 4.30 -8.73
C ILE A 237 16.14 3.34 -8.01
N ALA A 238 17.04 3.87 -7.18
CA ALA A 238 18.04 3.13 -6.43
C ALA A 238 17.43 1.97 -5.62
N SER A 239 18.22 0.94 -5.37
CA SER A 239 17.83 -0.19 -4.52
C SER A 239 17.45 0.29 -3.12
N LYS A 240 16.34 -0.23 -2.61
CA LYS A 240 15.91 0.00 -1.22
C LYS A 240 16.51 -1.02 -0.24
N ARG A 241 17.45 -1.86 -0.72
CA ARG A 241 18.06 -2.93 0.07
C ARG A 241 18.61 -2.43 1.41
N TYR A 242 19.30 -1.29 1.41
CA TYR A 242 19.81 -0.65 2.62
C TYR A 242 18.73 -0.43 3.69
N LEU A 243 17.48 -0.17 3.29
CA LEU A 243 16.37 0.06 4.20
C LEU A 243 15.77 -1.24 4.72
N TYR A 244 15.52 -2.22 3.85
CA TYR A 244 14.79 -3.42 4.23
C TYR A 244 15.67 -4.57 4.75
N GLU A 245 16.99 -4.61 4.45
CA GLU A 245 17.85 -5.72 4.88
C GLU A 245 18.10 -5.78 6.40
N GLN A 246 17.83 -4.69 7.11
CA GLN A 246 17.94 -4.65 8.57
C GLN A 246 16.77 -5.33 9.30
N TYR A 247 15.71 -5.71 8.59
CA TYR A 247 14.54 -6.37 9.14
C TYR A 247 14.49 -7.84 8.73
N ASP A 248 13.97 -8.72 9.62
CA ASP A 248 13.73 -10.11 9.27
C ASP A 248 12.57 -10.23 8.26
N GLN A 249 12.86 -10.73 7.09
CA GLN A 249 11.94 -10.89 5.97
C GLN A 249 11.45 -12.33 5.83
N GLN A 250 11.85 -13.22 6.72
CA GLN A 250 11.61 -14.66 6.64
C GLN A 250 11.00 -15.24 7.92
N VAL A 251 10.43 -14.42 8.76
CA VAL A 251 9.70 -14.86 9.95
C VAL A 251 8.65 -15.91 9.54
N GLY A 252 8.59 -17.04 10.25
CA GLY A 252 7.70 -18.15 9.92
C GLY A 252 8.13 -18.99 8.71
N ALA A 253 9.23 -18.63 8.02
CA ALA A 253 9.83 -19.35 6.87
C ALA A 253 8.89 -19.55 5.66
N ASN A 254 7.83 -18.78 5.53
CA ASN A 254 6.86 -18.87 4.43
C ASN A 254 7.15 -17.91 3.26
N THR A 255 8.13 -17.02 3.39
CA THR A 255 8.53 -16.10 2.32
C THR A 255 9.24 -16.83 1.18
N ILE A 256 8.66 -16.79 -0.02
CA ILE A 256 9.22 -17.39 -1.24
C ILE A 256 10.01 -16.34 -2.02
N VAL A 257 9.41 -15.18 -2.28
CA VAL A 257 10.07 -14.06 -2.96
C VAL A 257 10.34 -12.96 -1.95
N LYS A 258 11.63 -12.68 -1.76
CA LYS A 258 12.12 -11.63 -0.86
C LYS A 258 11.93 -10.23 -1.45
N PRO A 259 11.99 -9.17 -0.64
CA PRO A 259 12.02 -7.80 -1.14
C PRO A 259 13.11 -7.55 -2.19
N GLY A 260 12.82 -6.68 -3.16
CA GLY A 260 13.73 -6.29 -4.25
C GLY A 260 13.15 -6.51 -5.64
N LEU A 261 12.09 -7.30 -5.77
CA LEU A 261 11.27 -7.44 -6.98
C LEU A 261 9.95 -6.67 -6.86
N GLN A 262 9.10 -6.78 -7.86
CA GLN A 262 7.85 -6.01 -7.96
C GLN A 262 6.74 -6.46 -7.01
N SER A 263 6.75 -7.72 -6.55
CA SER A 263 5.76 -8.25 -5.59
C SER A 263 6.43 -9.15 -4.58
N SER A 264 5.90 -9.18 -3.37
CA SER A 264 6.22 -10.20 -2.37
C SER A 264 5.38 -11.46 -2.60
N VAL A 265 5.92 -12.60 -2.23
CA VAL A 265 5.23 -13.91 -2.40
C VAL A 265 5.43 -14.74 -1.14
N VAL A 266 4.31 -15.15 -0.53
CA VAL A 266 4.28 -15.87 0.74
C VAL A 266 3.44 -17.14 0.59
N ARG A 267 3.95 -18.27 1.08
CA ARG A 267 3.22 -19.55 1.10
C ARG A 267 2.09 -19.50 2.13
N VAL A 268 0.93 -20.06 1.75
CA VAL A 268 -0.14 -20.35 2.70
C VAL A 268 0.16 -21.70 3.35
N GLU A 269 0.44 -21.70 4.64
CA GLU A 269 0.83 -22.89 5.39
C GLU A 269 -0.22 -24.01 5.28
N GLY A 270 0.25 -25.25 5.17
CA GLY A 270 -0.62 -26.42 5.03
C GLY A 270 -1.29 -26.60 3.66
N THR A 271 -0.97 -25.73 2.67
CA THR A 271 -1.55 -25.79 1.32
C THR A 271 -0.47 -25.65 0.23
N ASN A 272 -0.87 -25.84 -1.04
CA ASN A 272 -0.05 -25.47 -2.20
C ASN A 272 -0.27 -24.03 -2.67
N LYS A 273 -1.15 -23.28 -2.01
CA LYS A 273 -1.47 -21.91 -2.38
C LYS A 273 -0.41 -20.92 -1.96
N VAL A 274 -0.32 -19.84 -2.71
CA VAL A 274 0.64 -18.77 -2.48
C VAL A 274 -0.08 -17.44 -2.63
N ILE A 275 0.14 -16.53 -1.68
CA ILE A 275 -0.33 -15.15 -1.76
C ILE A 275 0.78 -14.27 -2.29
N ALA A 276 0.45 -13.47 -3.29
CA ALA A 276 1.28 -12.38 -3.77
C ALA A 276 0.68 -11.04 -3.35
N SER A 277 1.53 -10.08 -3.00
CA SER A 277 1.09 -8.73 -2.67
C SER A 277 2.08 -7.68 -3.16
N THR A 278 1.54 -6.50 -3.50
CA THR A 278 2.33 -5.33 -3.91
C THR A 278 1.75 -4.06 -3.30
N ILE A 279 2.59 -3.03 -3.18
CA ILE A 279 2.18 -1.67 -2.80
C ILE A 279 2.77 -0.71 -3.83
N ASP A 280 1.91 0.04 -4.49
CA ASP A 280 2.28 0.93 -5.58
C ASP A 280 1.68 2.33 -5.40
N GLY A 281 2.32 3.34 -6.01
CA GLY A 281 1.85 4.71 -5.98
C GLY A 281 2.56 5.58 -7.02
N GLU A 282 1.77 6.40 -7.75
CA GLU A 282 2.23 7.20 -8.89
C GLU A 282 1.81 8.66 -8.78
N ALA A 283 2.19 9.30 -7.70
CA ALA A 283 1.76 10.66 -7.34
C ALA A 283 1.96 11.71 -8.43
N ARG A 284 3.00 11.61 -9.27
CA ARG A 284 3.26 12.58 -10.34
C ARG A 284 2.33 12.41 -11.53
N TYR A 285 1.97 11.18 -11.87
CA TYR A 285 0.96 10.90 -12.89
C TYR A 285 -0.40 11.40 -12.44
N VAL A 286 -0.78 11.12 -11.19
CA VAL A 286 -2.03 11.62 -10.60
C VAL A 286 -2.04 13.15 -10.53
N PHE A 287 -0.92 13.80 -10.25
CA PHE A 287 -0.81 15.26 -10.25
C PHE A 287 -0.98 15.85 -11.64
N ASN A 288 -0.46 15.18 -12.68
CA ASN A 288 -0.56 15.62 -14.07
C ASN A 288 -1.98 15.45 -14.63
N GLN A 289 -2.50 14.25 -14.54
CA GLN A 289 -3.81 13.86 -15.07
C GLN A 289 -4.48 12.96 -14.03
N PRO A 290 -5.25 13.52 -13.08
CA PRO A 290 -5.77 12.75 -11.94
C PRO A 290 -6.54 11.50 -12.33
N TYR A 291 -7.42 11.58 -13.34
CA TYR A 291 -8.22 10.46 -13.78
C TYR A 291 -7.35 9.34 -14.39
N GLU A 292 -6.50 9.67 -15.37
CA GLU A 292 -5.60 8.67 -15.99
C GLU A 292 -4.53 8.17 -15.02
N GLY A 293 -3.97 9.06 -14.19
CA GLY A 293 -3.03 8.68 -13.14
C GLY A 293 -3.66 7.72 -12.11
N GLY A 294 -4.94 7.90 -11.79
CA GLY A 294 -5.70 6.97 -10.97
C GLY A 294 -5.79 5.57 -11.58
N LYS A 295 -6.11 5.47 -12.89
CA LYS A 295 -6.08 4.18 -13.61
C LYS A 295 -4.70 3.54 -13.56
N MET A 296 -3.64 4.32 -13.80
CA MET A 296 -2.27 3.83 -13.85
C MET A 296 -1.79 3.21 -12.54
N VAL A 297 -2.15 3.81 -11.39
CA VAL A 297 -1.77 3.27 -10.07
C VAL A 297 -2.34 1.88 -9.86
N VAL A 298 -3.61 1.66 -10.21
CA VAL A 298 -4.27 0.35 -10.09
C VAL A 298 -3.67 -0.65 -11.09
N ALA A 299 -3.46 -0.22 -12.34
CA ALA A 299 -2.90 -1.06 -13.39
C ALA A 299 -1.44 -1.47 -13.11
N GLU A 300 -0.63 -0.62 -12.48
CA GLU A 300 0.73 -0.98 -12.08
C GLU A 300 0.72 -2.08 -11.01
N ALA A 301 -0.12 -1.95 -9.99
CA ALA A 301 -0.30 -2.99 -8.97
C ALA A 301 -0.78 -4.31 -9.60
N TYR A 302 -1.75 -4.26 -10.52
CA TYR A 302 -2.22 -5.41 -11.28
C TYR A 302 -1.08 -6.09 -12.04
N ARG A 303 -0.29 -5.33 -12.84
CA ARG A 303 0.85 -5.86 -13.61
C ARG A 303 1.89 -6.54 -12.72
N ASN A 304 2.16 -5.94 -11.57
CA ASN A 304 3.15 -6.48 -10.63
C ASN A 304 2.75 -7.86 -10.09
N LEU A 305 1.46 -8.09 -9.85
CA LEU A 305 0.94 -9.41 -9.46
C LEU A 305 0.94 -10.40 -10.63
N ILE A 306 0.57 -9.97 -11.83
CA ILE A 306 0.64 -10.78 -13.06
C ILE A 306 2.06 -11.30 -13.30
N ALA A 307 3.06 -10.44 -13.11
CA ALA A 307 4.46 -10.78 -13.36
C ALA A 307 4.99 -11.93 -12.48
N VAL A 308 4.39 -12.16 -11.32
CA VAL A 308 4.73 -13.30 -10.46
C VAL A 308 3.86 -14.54 -10.72
N GLY A 309 2.87 -14.45 -11.61
CA GLY A 309 1.95 -15.54 -11.97
C GLY A 309 0.64 -15.53 -11.16
N ALA A 310 0.42 -14.51 -10.33
CA ALA A 310 -0.77 -14.41 -9.51
C ALA A 310 -1.99 -13.92 -10.31
N THR A 311 -3.17 -14.34 -9.88
CA THR A 311 -4.44 -13.74 -10.28
C THR A 311 -4.79 -12.67 -9.25
N PRO A 312 -4.81 -11.38 -9.62
CA PRO A 312 -5.24 -10.31 -8.73
C PRO A 312 -6.67 -10.55 -8.24
N LEU A 313 -6.94 -10.32 -6.95
CA LEU A 313 -8.23 -10.60 -6.33
C LEU A 313 -8.94 -9.33 -5.84
N ALA A 314 -8.21 -8.47 -5.15
CA ALA A 314 -8.78 -7.30 -4.52
C ALA A 314 -7.68 -6.30 -4.16
N MET A 315 -8.08 -5.06 -3.91
CA MET A 315 -7.17 -4.01 -3.45
C MET A 315 -7.68 -3.31 -2.19
N THR A 316 -6.74 -2.69 -1.51
CA THR A 316 -6.95 -1.63 -0.51
C THR A 316 -6.24 -0.38 -0.98
N ASP A 317 -6.68 0.78 -0.53
CA ASP A 317 -6.00 2.04 -0.83
C ASP A 317 -5.64 2.85 0.43
N CYS A 318 -4.71 3.79 0.25
CA CYS A 318 -4.47 4.87 1.19
C CYS A 318 -4.43 6.18 0.38
N LEU A 319 -5.48 6.97 0.48
CA LEU A 319 -5.67 8.20 -0.26
C LEU A 319 -5.05 9.37 0.51
N ASN A 320 -3.88 9.89 0.05
CA ASN A 320 -3.17 10.98 0.70
C ASN A 320 -3.24 12.25 -0.16
N TYR A 321 -3.96 13.27 0.33
CA TYR A 321 -4.18 14.52 -0.39
C TYR A 321 -3.98 15.73 0.52
N GLY A 322 -3.81 16.91 -0.09
CA GLY A 322 -3.83 18.19 0.62
C GLY A 322 -5.23 18.54 1.15
N SER A 323 -5.45 19.82 1.46
CA SER A 323 -6.77 20.27 1.96
C SER A 323 -7.85 20.15 0.89
N PRO A 324 -8.95 19.42 1.15
CA PRO A 324 -10.07 19.33 0.22
C PRO A 324 -10.87 20.63 0.09
N GLU A 325 -10.64 21.60 0.96
CA GLU A 325 -11.24 22.93 0.86
C GLU A 325 -10.65 23.74 -0.32
N LYS A 326 -9.49 23.34 -0.82
CA LYS A 326 -8.91 23.88 -2.05
C LYS A 326 -9.54 23.18 -3.25
N LYS A 327 -10.27 23.92 -4.06
CA LYS A 327 -11.07 23.40 -5.19
C LYS A 327 -10.25 22.48 -6.13
N GLU A 328 -9.01 22.85 -6.45
CA GLU A 328 -8.11 22.04 -7.27
C GLU A 328 -7.80 20.69 -6.60
N ILE A 329 -7.54 20.67 -5.29
CA ILE A 329 -7.23 19.43 -4.55
C ILE A 329 -8.46 18.52 -4.47
N TYR A 330 -9.63 19.11 -4.22
CA TYR A 330 -10.88 18.36 -4.22
C TYR A 330 -11.18 17.73 -5.58
N GLN A 331 -10.95 18.47 -6.68
CA GLN A 331 -11.11 17.91 -8.03
C GLN A 331 -10.13 16.78 -8.32
N GLN A 332 -8.86 16.93 -7.90
CA GLN A 332 -7.86 15.86 -8.02
C GLN A 332 -8.29 14.57 -7.27
N LEU A 333 -8.87 14.71 -6.08
CA LEU A 333 -9.41 13.57 -5.32
C LEU A 333 -10.55 12.89 -6.09
N ILE A 334 -11.53 13.66 -6.56
CA ILE A 334 -12.68 13.13 -7.32
C ILE A 334 -12.22 12.40 -8.59
N ASP A 335 -11.38 13.02 -9.40
CA ASP A 335 -11.03 12.47 -10.70
C ASP A 335 -10.12 11.24 -10.55
N SER A 336 -9.15 11.26 -9.62
CA SER A 336 -8.30 10.11 -9.40
C SER A 336 -9.08 8.91 -8.85
N THR A 337 -10.02 9.12 -7.94
CA THR A 337 -10.88 8.03 -7.44
C THR A 337 -11.82 7.48 -8.50
N LYS A 338 -12.34 8.31 -9.41
CA LYS A 338 -13.09 7.84 -10.60
C LYS A 338 -12.22 6.96 -11.50
N GLY A 339 -10.99 7.40 -11.79
CA GLY A 339 -10.05 6.61 -12.61
C GLY A 339 -9.68 5.28 -11.94
N MET A 340 -9.44 5.29 -10.63
CA MET A 340 -9.21 4.06 -9.86
C MET A 340 -10.41 3.12 -9.92
N SER A 341 -11.64 3.65 -9.79
CA SER A 341 -12.87 2.85 -9.85
C SER A 341 -13.03 2.17 -11.20
N GLU A 342 -12.84 2.90 -12.31
CA GLU A 342 -12.89 2.31 -13.66
C GLU A 342 -11.86 1.20 -13.84
N ALA A 343 -10.62 1.43 -13.37
CA ALA A 343 -9.59 0.40 -13.43
C ALA A 343 -9.95 -0.83 -12.59
N CYS A 344 -10.51 -0.65 -11.40
CA CYS A 344 -10.98 -1.75 -10.56
C CYS A 344 -12.08 -2.58 -11.23
N GLU A 345 -13.03 -1.91 -11.92
CA GLU A 345 -14.09 -2.59 -12.65
C GLU A 345 -13.55 -3.42 -13.82
N VAL A 346 -12.70 -2.83 -14.66
CA VAL A 346 -12.15 -3.52 -15.84
C VAL A 346 -11.19 -4.65 -15.44
N LEU A 347 -10.33 -4.41 -14.45
CA LEU A 347 -9.34 -5.38 -13.97
C LEU A 347 -9.91 -6.40 -12.97
N ASN A 348 -11.19 -6.27 -12.61
CA ASN A 348 -11.89 -7.11 -11.64
C ASN A 348 -11.15 -7.21 -10.28
N THR A 349 -10.75 -6.07 -9.74
CA THR A 349 -10.03 -5.94 -8.46
C THR A 349 -10.78 -5.00 -7.51
N PRO A 350 -11.87 -5.46 -6.88
CA PRO A 350 -12.70 -4.61 -6.01
C PRO A 350 -11.89 -4.03 -4.85
N VAL A 351 -12.26 -2.82 -4.43
CA VAL A 351 -11.74 -2.18 -3.21
C VAL A 351 -12.43 -2.80 -2.01
N VAL A 352 -11.67 -3.46 -1.12
CA VAL A 352 -12.20 -4.15 0.07
C VAL A 352 -11.98 -3.38 1.36
N SER A 353 -11.04 -2.46 1.37
CA SER A 353 -10.76 -1.54 2.47
C SER A 353 -10.01 -0.31 1.95
N GLY A 354 -9.88 0.70 2.78
CA GLY A 354 -9.11 1.89 2.43
C GLY A 354 -8.93 2.80 3.62
N ASN A 355 -8.05 3.78 3.45
CA ASN A 355 -7.83 4.90 4.37
C ASN A 355 -7.78 6.20 3.57
N VAL A 356 -8.26 7.29 4.14
CA VAL A 356 -8.07 8.63 3.60
C VAL A 356 -7.33 9.49 4.59
N SER A 357 -6.31 10.22 4.11
CA SER A 357 -5.55 11.21 4.85
C SER A 357 -5.58 12.52 4.07
N LEU A 358 -6.19 13.53 4.66
CA LEU A 358 -6.38 14.85 4.07
C LEU A 358 -5.53 15.89 4.81
N TYR A 359 -5.50 17.12 4.30
CA TYR A 359 -4.72 18.24 4.86
C TYR A 359 -3.21 18.00 4.93
N ASN A 360 -2.67 17.12 4.06
CA ASN A 360 -1.24 16.87 3.98
C ASN A 360 -0.52 18.04 3.33
N GLU A 361 -0.27 19.06 4.13
CA GLU A 361 0.30 20.33 3.71
C GLU A 361 1.37 20.81 4.69
N THR A 362 2.32 21.57 4.18
CA THR A 362 3.34 22.23 4.99
C THR A 362 3.57 23.63 4.45
N ARG A 363 3.40 24.65 5.28
CA ARG A 363 3.57 26.06 4.93
C ARG A 363 2.80 26.45 3.65
N GLY A 364 1.53 26.02 3.57
CA GLY A 364 0.63 26.30 2.44
C GLY A 364 0.91 25.49 1.17
N THR A 365 1.89 24.58 1.18
CA THR A 365 2.21 23.71 0.05
C THR A 365 1.69 22.31 0.30
N SER A 366 0.75 21.87 -0.52
CA SER A 366 0.22 20.50 -0.51
C SER A 366 1.26 19.50 -1.02
N ILE A 367 1.21 18.27 -0.51
CA ILE A 367 1.88 17.13 -1.16
C ILE A 367 1.33 16.94 -2.59
N PHE A 368 1.96 16.09 -3.39
CA PHE A 368 1.28 15.60 -4.58
C PHE A 368 0.07 14.74 -4.18
N PRO A 369 -1.02 14.71 -4.99
CA PRO A 369 -2.10 13.74 -4.79
C PRO A 369 -1.51 12.33 -4.86
N THR A 370 -1.56 11.61 -3.77
CA THR A 370 -0.82 10.35 -3.60
C THR A 370 -1.75 9.22 -3.16
N PRO A 371 -2.59 8.68 -4.06
CA PRO A 371 -3.22 7.40 -3.80
C PRO A 371 -2.13 6.32 -3.81
N VAL A 372 -2.12 5.50 -2.78
CA VAL A 372 -1.27 4.31 -2.66
C VAL A 372 -2.19 3.10 -2.69
N VAL A 373 -1.93 2.17 -3.61
CA VAL A 373 -2.70 0.95 -3.80
C VAL A 373 -1.93 -0.23 -3.25
N GLY A 374 -2.54 -0.96 -2.33
CA GLY A 374 -2.11 -2.29 -1.93
C GLY A 374 -2.98 -3.35 -2.62
N MET A 375 -2.40 -4.26 -3.38
CA MET A 375 -3.16 -5.28 -4.10
C MET A 375 -2.70 -6.67 -3.72
N VAL A 376 -3.66 -7.59 -3.58
CA VAL A 376 -3.44 -8.99 -3.23
C VAL A 376 -3.87 -9.88 -4.39
N GLY A 377 -3.05 -10.87 -4.69
CA GLY A 377 -3.34 -11.90 -5.68
C GLY A 377 -3.09 -13.30 -5.15
N LEU A 378 -3.71 -14.27 -5.80
CA LEU A 378 -3.61 -15.68 -5.45
C LEU A 378 -2.95 -16.47 -6.58
N ILE A 379 -2.05 -17.36 -6.18
CA ILE A 379 -1.55 -18.44 -7.01
C ILE A 379 -2.08 -19.75 -6.40
N GLU A 380 -2.99 -20.43 -7.11
CA GLU A 380 -3.69 -21.62 -6.60
C GLU A 380 -2.75 -22.82 -6.37
N ASP A 381 -1.68 -22.91 -7.15
CA ASP A 381 -0.64 -23.94 -7.01
C ASP A 381 0.74 -23.29 -7.19
N ILE A 382 1.64 -23.52 -6.25
CA ILE A 382 3.01 -23.01 -6.27
C ILE A 382 3.75 -23.32 -7.58
N ASN A 383 3.37 -24.37 -8.29
CA ASN A 383 3.94 -24.70 -9.61
C ASN A 383 3.58 -23.69 -10.71
N TYR A 384 2.62 -22.82 -10.47
CA TYR A 384 2.23 -21.72 -11.35
C TYR A 384 2.91 -20.39 -10.99
N LEU A 385 3.78 -20.41 -10.00
CA LEU A 385 4.63 -19.28 -9.66
C LEU A 385 5.70 -19.10 -10.75
N ASN A 386 6.04 -17.85 -11.05
CA ASN A 386 7.21 -17.52 -11.86
C ASN A 386 8.48 -18.17 -11.24
N ASP A 387 9.33 -18.73 -12.07
CA ASP A 387 10.52 -19.51 -11.65
C ASP A 387 11.55 -18.65 -10.89
N PHE A 388 11.71 -17.38 -11.26
CA PHE A 388 12.72 -16.46 -10.73
C PHE A 388 14.18 -16.96 -10.83
N HIS A 389 14.49 -17.85 -11.76
CA HIS A 389 15.82 -18.39 -11.97
C HIS A 389 16.25 -18.32 -13.44
N PRO A 390 16.28 -17.11 -14.04
CA PRO A 390 16.76 -16.95 -15.41
C PRO A 390 18.22 -17.33 -15.53
N LYS A 391 18.62 -17.81 -16.71
CA LYS A 391 19.97 -18.34 -16.98
C LYS A 391 20.61 -17.64 -18.17
N ALA A 392 21.93 -17.65 -18.19
CA ALA A 392 22.67 -17.22 -19.36
C ALA A 392 22.30 -18.08 -20.59
N GLY A 393 22.11 -17.43 -21.73
CA GLY A 393 21.65 -18.02 -22.98
C GLY A 393 20.15 -17.82 -23.23
N GLU A 394 19.34 -17.49 -22.20
CA GLU A 394 17.92 -17.22 -22.36
C GLU A 394 17.67 -15.92 -23.11
N LYS A 395 16.69 -15.94 -23.99
CA LYS A 395 16.27 -14.78 -24.79
C LYS A 395 15.39 -13.86 -23.98
N LEU A 396 15.53 -12.56 -24.24
CA LEU A 396 14.73 -11.51 -23.64
C LEU A 396 13.71 -10.95 -24.65
N TYR A 397 12.48 -10.87 -24.23
CA TYR A 397 11.37 -10.29 -25.00
C TYR A 397 10.82 -9.07 -24.29
N LEU A 398 10.59 -7.99 -25.05
CA LEU A 398 9.75 -6.88 -24.66
C LEU A 398 8.33 -7.16 -25.11
N VAL A 399 7.38 -7.09 -24.21
CA VAL A 399 5.93 -7.18 -24.49
C VAL A 399 5.32 -5.82 -24.26
N GLY A 400 4.51 -5.38 -25.22
CA GLY A 400 3.86 -4.07 -25.24
C GLY A 400 4.68 -2.97 -25.95
N ASP A 401 3.98 -1.99 -26.48
CA ASP A 401 4.56 -0.92 -27.30
C ASP A 401 5.24 0.16 -26.45
N THR A 402 6.33 0.72 -26.95
CA THR A 402 7.02 1.86 -26.34
C THR A 402 6.64 3.15 -27.06
N ARG A 403 6.05 4.09 -26.33
CA ARG A 403 5.63 5.39 -26.82
C ARG A 403 6.51 6.51 -26.24
N ASN A 404 6.22 7.75 -26.59
CA ASN A 404 6.92 8.92 -26.06
C ASN A 404 6.22 9.49 -24.81
N ASP A 405 6.00 8.65 -23.82
CA ASP A 405 5.32 8.98 -22.57
C ASP A 405 6.34 9.47 -21.53
N PHE A 406 6.49 10.78 -21.44
CA PHE A 406 7.46 11.43 -20.55
C PHE A 406 6.81 12.28 -19.44
N GLY A 407 5.54 12.64 -19.58
CA GLY A 407 4.80 13.42 -18.58
C GLY A 407 4.76 12.72 -17.23
N GLY A 408 5.26 13.38 -16.16
CA GLY A 408 5.34 12.82 -14.82
C GLY A 408 6.48 11.81 -14.59
N SER A 409 7.22 11.44 -15.64
CA SER A 409 8.31 10.46 -15.59
C SER A 409 9.55 10.92 -14.80
N GLN A 410 10.46 9.99 -14.51
CA GLN A 410 11.72 10.29 -13.83
C GLN A 410 12.65 11.12 -14.71
N ILE A 411 12.65 10.86 -16.03
CA ILE A 411 13.50 11.64 -16.95
C ILE A 411 13.00 13.07 -17.07
N GLU A 412 11.71 13.32 -17.14
CA GLU A 412 11.15 14.68 -17.14
C GLU A 412 11.58 15.44 -15.88
N LYS A 413 11.42 14.81 -14.72
CA LYS A 413 11.81 15.41 -13.44
C LYS A 413 13.30 15.68 -13.38
N LEU A 414 14.14 14.79 -13.90
CA LEU A 414 15.59 14.93 -13.89
C LEU A 414 16.06 16.09 -14.78
N LEU A 415 15.55 16.16 -16.01
CA LEU A 415 16.04 17.11 -17.02
C LEU A 415 15.40 18.50 -16.89
N TYR A 416 14.13 18.57 -16.53
CA TYR A 416 13.35 19.82 -16.58
C TYR A 416 12.82 20.25 -15.21
N GLY A 417 12.95 19.42 -14.17
CA GLY A 417 12.43 19.74 -12.84
C GLY A 417 10.90 19.85 -12.77
N SER A 418 10.21 19.67 -13.90
CA SER A 418 8.76 19.76 -14.03
C SER A 418 8.09 18.38 -13.89
N VAL A 419 6.76 18.40 -13.74
CA VAL A 419 5.91 17.21 -13.73
C VAL A 419 4.53 17.56 -14.30
N ASN A 420 4.46 18.46 -15.27
CA ASN A 420 3.21 19.08 -15.71
C ASN A 420 2.87 18.81 -17.18
N HIS A 421 3.31 17.68 -17.75
CA HIS A 421 3.04 17.35 -19.13
C HIS A 421 2.10 16.18 -19.25
N GLU A 422 1.30 16.18 -20.31
CA GLU A 422 0.37 15.09 -20.64
C GLU A 422 1.14 13.81 -21.01
N PHE A 423 0.47 12.68 -20.77
CA PHE A 423 0.85 11.36 -21.23
C PHE A 423 -0.35 10.69 -21.87
N GLU A 424 -0.15 9.63 -22.63
CA GLU A 424 -1.22 8.93 -23.32
C GLU A 424 -2.06 8.08 -22.37
N GLU A 425 -3.34 7.95 -22.69
CA GLU A 425 -4.29 7.12 -21.94
C GLU A 425 -3.84 5.65 -21.88
N ILE A 426 -4.15 5.00 -20.77
CA ILE A 426 -3.91 3.58 -20.59
C ILE A 426 -5.08 2.76 -21.15
N ASP A 427 -4.78 1.72 -21.93
CA ASP A 427 -5.78 0.75 -22.38
C ASP A 427 -5.88 -0.40 -21.36
N LEU A 428 -6.89 -0.34 -20.51
CA LEU A 428 -7.13 -1.34 -19.47
C LEU A 428 -7.54 -2.72 -20.04
N SER A 429 -8.16 -2.75 -21.22
CA SER A 429 -8.53 -4.01 -21.88
C SER A 429 -7.30 -4.75 -22.40
N ASP A 430 -6.34 -4.01 -22.95
CA ASP A 430 -5.04 -4.54 -23.38
C ASP A 430 -4.21 -5.04 -22.16
N GLU A 431 -4.33 -4.39 -21.00
CA GLU A 431 -3.72 -4.88 -19.74
C GLU A 431 -4.26 -6.26 -19.35
N VAL A 432 -5.57 -6.48 -19.45
CA VAL A 432 -6.18 -7.78 -19.14
C VAL A 432 -5.71 -8.86 -20.13
N GLU A 433 -5.75 -8.58 -21.44
CA GLU A 433 -5.36 -9.54 -22.48
C GLU A 433 -3.89 -9.96 -22.35
N LYS A 434 -3.00 -8.98 -22.19
CA LYS A 434 -1.57 -9.24 -21.94
C LYS A 434 -1.34 -10.00 -20.63
N GLY A 435 -2.05 -9.61 -19.56
CA GLY A 435 -1.95 -10.27 -18.28
C GLY A 435 -2.28 -11.76 -18.32
N GLU A 436 -3.37 -12.14 -19.01
CA GLU A 436 -3.74 -13.54 -19.20
C GLU A 436 -2.69 -14.32 -20.01
N SER A 437 -2.18 -13.71 -21.09
CA SER A 437 -1.14 -14.30 -21.91
C SER A 437 0.16 -14.54 -21.15
N ILE A 438 0.56 -13.60 -20.30
CA ILE A 438 1.75 -13.72 -19.45
C ILE A 438 1.57 -14.82 -18.39
N LYS A 439 0.43 -14.86 -17.69
CA LYS A 439 0.14 -15.95 -16.75
C LYS A 439 0.21 -17.32 -17.43
N GLN A 440 -0.31 -17.42 -18.66
CA GLN A 440 -0.23 -18.66 -19.43
C GLN A 440 1.22 -19.04 -19.77
N ALA A 441 2.07 -18.08 -20.16
CA ALA A 441 3.49 -18.33 -20.44
C ALA A 441 4.25 -18.80 -19.19
N ILE A 442 3.92 -18.26 -18.01
CA ILE A 442 4.46 -18.71 -16.73
C ILE A 442 4.01 -20.14 -16.42
N ARG A 443 2.69 -20.41 -16.47
CA ARG A 443 2.10 -21.73 -16.18
C ARG A 443 2.61 -22.85 -17.09
N ASN A 444 2.85 -22.53 -18.35
CA ASN A 444 3.40 -23.47 -19.32
C ASN A 444 4.92 -23.66 -19.18
N GLY A 445 5.57 -22.97 -18.23
CA GLY A 445 7.01 -23.07 -18.00
C GLY A 445 7.87 -22.46 -19.12
N VAL A 446 7.31 -21.59 -19.95
CA VAL A 446 8.01 -20.86 -21.02
C VAL A 446 8.87 -19.74 -20.43
N ALA A 447 8.30 -18.95 -19.52
CA ALA A 447 9.00 -17.88 -18.84
C ALA A 447 9.84 -18.41 -17.67
N SER A 448 11.08 -17.93 -17.54
CA SER A 448 11.92 -18.10 -16.35
C SER A 448 11.89 -16.89 -15.44
N HIS A 449 11.61 -15.71 -16.00
CA HIS A 449 11.44 -14.46 -15.28
C HIS A 449 10.55 -13.51 -16.07
N VAL A 450 9.69 -12.78 -15.35
CA VAL A 450 8.87 -11.70 -15.89
C VAL A 450 9.09 -10.48 -15.00
N GLN A 451 9.34 -9.33 -15.62
CA GLN A 451 9.53 -8.04 -14.95
C GLN A 451 8.68 -6.97 -15.62
N THR A 452 7.95 -6.19 -14.84
CA THR A 452 7.24 -4.99 -15.33
C THR A 452 8.22 -3.88 -15.68
N VAL A 453 7.97 -3.15 -16.77
CA VAL A 453 8.70 -1.92 -17.09
C VAL A 453 8.00 -0.77 -16.39
N GLY A 454 8.70 -0.12 -15.47
CA GLY A 454 8.16 0.97 -14.66
C GLY A 454 9.09 2.18 -14.62
N LYS A 455 9.23 2.78 -13.45
CA LYS A 455 10.01 4.01 -13.22
C LYS A 455 11.44 3.93 -13.76
N GLY A 456 11.81 4.90 -14.56
CA GLY A 456 13.10 5.00 -15.26
C GLY A 456 13.11 4.32 -16.62
N GLY A 457 12.02 3.66 -17.02
CA GLY A 457 11.86 3.08 -18.35
C GLY A 457 12.61 1.77 -18.57
N LEU A 458 12.74 1.39 -19.85
CA LEU A 458 13.23 0.09 -20.26
C LEU A 458 14.71 -0.12 -19.89
N LEU A 459 15.57 0.87 -20.11
CA LEU A 459 17.00 0.75 -19.84
C LEU A 459 17.30 0.45 -18.37
N LEU A 460 16.61 1.15 -17.45
CA LEU A 460 16.75 0.91 -16.01
C LEU A 460 16.16 -0.45 -15.60
N THR A 461 15.08 -0.89 -16.24
CA THR A 461 14.49 -2.22 -16.00
C THR A 461 15.45 -3.34 -16.39
N LEU A 462 16.07 -3.25 -17.56
CA LEU A 462 17.10 -4.21 -18.00
C LEU A 462 18.30 -4.23 -17.05
N ALA A 463 18.76 -3.06 -16.59
CA ALA A 463 19.85 -2.96 -15.62
C ALA A 463 19.49 -3.63 -14.28
N LYS A 464 18.25 -3.43 -13.79
CA LYS A 464 17.74 -4.10 -12.56
C LYS A 464 17.73 -5.62 -12.70
N ILE A 465 17.25 -6.16 -13.82
CA ILE A 465 17.26 -7.61 -14.08
C ILE A 465 18.69 -8.15 -14.04
N SER A 466 19.60 -7.51 -14.79
CA SER A 466 21.01 -7.90 -14.86
C SER A 466 21.70 -7.90 -13.49
N THR A 467 21.49 -6.84 -12.70
CA THR A 467 22.10 -6.69 -11.36
C THR A 467 21.49 -7.63 -10.33
N TYR A 468 20.17 -7.82 -10.34
CA TYR A 468 19.48 -8.68 -9.38
C TYR A 468 19.95 -10.14 -9.50
N TYR A 469 20.05 -10.65 -10.73
CA TYR A 469 20.50 -12.02 -11.01
C TYR A 469 22.01 -12.17 -11.20
N ASN A 470 22.74 -11.06 -11.20
CA ASN A 470 24.19 -11.03 -11.46
C ASN A 470 24.55 -11.74 -12.79
N LEU A 471 23.75 -11.49 -13.83
CA LEU A 471 23.94 -12.01 -15.20
C LEU A 471 24.31 -10.86 -16.14
N GLY A 472 25.18 -11.11 -17.10
CA GLY A 472 25.37 -10.24 -18.23
C GLY A 472 24.07 -10.13 -19.04
N LEU A 473 23.90 -9.04 -19.77
CA LEU A 473 22.72 -8.79 -20.60
C LEU A 473 23.15 -8.06 -21.87
N HIS A 474 22.82 -8.64 -23.03
CA HIS A 474 23.05 -7.99 -24.32
C HIS A 474 21.71 -7.77 -25.02
N ALA A 475 21.39 -6.50 -25.32
CA ALA A 475 20.15 -6.12 -26.00
C ALA A 475 20.42 -5.14 -27.14
N GLN A 476 19.64 -5.31 -28.22
CA GLN A 476 19.58 -4.38 -29.34
C GLN A 476 18.15 -3.88 -29.47
N LEU A 477 17.97 -2.56 -29.33
CA LEU A 477 16.66 -1.92 -29.27
C LEU A 477 16.44 -1.03 -30.50
N ASP A 478 15.31 -1.19 -31.16
CA ASP A 478 14.86 -0.33 -32.26
C ASP A 478 13.99 0.80 -31.68
N MET A 479 14.65 1.75 -31.02
CA MET A 479 14.00 2.92 -30.41
C MET A 479 14.98 4.09 -30.25
N THR A 480 14.43 5.29 -30.10
CA THR A 480 15.21 6.50 -29.89
C THR A 480 15.86 6.53 -28.51
N ASN A 481 16.89 7.40 -28.35
CA ASN A 481 17.54 7.61 -27.06
C ASN A 481 16.54 8.00 -25.94
N ALA A 482 15.54 8.81 -26.25
CA ALA A 482 14.49 9.18 -25.30
C ALA A 482 13.61 7.99 -24.89
N GLN A 483 13.21 7.16 -25.85
CA GLN A 483 12.33 6.02 -25.61
C GLN A 483 12.95 4.96 -24.70
N LEU A 484 14.29 4.91 -24.57
CA LEU A 484 14.98 4.08 -23.58
C LEU A 484 14.53 4.35 -22.13
N PHE A 485 14.11 5.62 -21.87
CA PHE A 485 13.69 6.12 -20.57
C PHE A 485 12.19 6.40 -20.48
N SER A 486 11.43 6.15 -21.55
CA SER A 486 9.98 6.32 -21.53
C SER A 486 9.35 5.39 -20.46
N GLU A 487 8.38 5.91 -19.73
CA GLU A 487 7.63 5.18 -18.70
C GLU A 487 6.24 4.75 -19.22
N THR A 488 6.14 4.45 -20.53
CA THR A 488 4.91 3.90 -21.13
C THR A 488 4.41 2.72 -20.33
N GLN A 489 3.13 2.75 -19.99
CA GLN A 489 2.45 1.72 -19.22
C GLN A 489 2.24 0.43 -20.05
N GLY A 490 1.86 -0.66 -19.39
CA GLY A 490 1.47 -1.91 -20.07
C GLY A 490 2.61 -2.70 -20.68
N ARG A 491 3.86 -2.57 -20.19
CA ARG A 491 5.03 -3.27 -20.75
C ARG A 491 5.65 -4.23 -19.76
N TYR A 492 6.19 -5.34 -20.32
CA TYR A 492 6.91 -6.35 -19.55
C TYR A 492 8.18 -6.80 -20.27
N ILE A 493 9.17 -7.23 -19.51
CA ILE A 493 10.33 -7.99 -19.99
C ILE A 493 10.15 -9.44 -19.56
N ILE A 494 10.25 -10.36 -20.52
CA ILE A 494 10.15 -11.79 -20.28
C ILE A 494 11.47 -12.46 -20.68
N SER A 495 12.08 -13.20 -19.74
CA SER A 495 13.17 -14.14 -20.04
C SER A 495 12.57 -15.49 -20.39
N VAL A 496 12.87 -16.00 -21.57
CA VAL A 496 12.33 -17.24 -22.12
C VAL A 496 13.35 -18.36 -21.99
N LYS A 497 12.94 -19.48 -21.39
CA LYS A 497 13.79 -20.65 -21.16
C LYS A 497 14.36 -21.19 -22.47
N ASP A 498 15.61 -21.67 -22.41
CA ASP A 498 16.27 -22.24 -23.58
C ASP A 498 15.43 -23.37 -24.21
N GLY A 499 15.35 -23.36 -25.55
CA GLY A 499 14.53 -24.30 -26.31
C GLY A 499 13.02 -24.03 -26.29
N GLN A 500 12.54 -23.02 -25.58
CA GLN A 500 11.15 -22.58 -25.60
C GLN A 500 10.94 -21.41 -26.58
N THR A 501 9.70 -21.20 -26.98
CA THR A 501 9.30 -20.08 -27.85
C THR A 501 8.16 -19.34 -27.17
N LEU A 502 8.25 -18.02 -27.12
CA LEU A 502 7.17 -17.15 -26.67
C LEU A 502 6.25 -16.85 -27.87
N ASP A 503 5.05 -17.42 -27.85
CA ASP A 503 3.98 -17.10 -28.82
C ASP A 503 3.00 -16.14 -28.15
N MET A 504 3.22 -14.86 -28.35
CA MET A 504 2.42 -13.80 -27.75
C MET A 504 2.38 -12.58 -28.68
N ASN A 505 1.20 -11.98 -28.81
CA ASN A 505 1.04 -10.73 -29.53
C ASN A 505 1.89 -9.62 -28.86
N GLN A 506 2.37 -8.68 -29.67
CA GLN A 506 3.19 -7.55 -29.23
C GLN A 506 4.49 -7.93 -28.51
N ALA A 507 4.96 -9.17 -28.61
CA ALA A 507 6.25 -9.60 -28.07
C ALA A 507 7.35 -9.47 -29.13
N ILE A 508 8.43 -8.76 -28.78
CA ILE A 508 9.58 -8.53 -29.66
C ILE A 508 10.82 -9.06 -28.94
N GLU A 509 11.60 -9.93 -29.60
CA GLU A 509 12.91 -10.36 -29.09
C GLU A 509 13.87 -9.15 -29.10
N ILE A 510 14.45 -8.82 -27.96
CA ILE A 510 15.31 -7.64 -27.77
C ILE A 510 16.75 -8.00 -27.42
N GLY A 511 17.04 -9.26 -27.10
CA GLY A 511 18.38 -9.67 -26.69
C GLY A 511 18.41 -10.96 -25.90
N GLN A 512 19.47 -11.12 -25.10
CA GLN A 512 19.68 -12.33 -24.29
C GLN A 512 20.45 -12.07 -23.01
N LEU A 513 20.28 -12.94 -22.03
CA LEU A 513 21.12 -13.01 -20.84
C LEU A 513 22.44 -13.73 -21.16
N THR A 514 23.54 -13.29 -20.57
CA THR A 514 24.87 -13.83 -20.81
C THR A 514 25.61 -14.17 -19.51
N SER A 515 26.71 -14.94 -19.61
CA SER A 515 27.58 -15.23 -18.47
C SER A 515 28.85 -14.37 -18.41
N ASP A 516 29.00 -13.39 -19.30
CA ASP A 516 30.23 -12.59 -19.43
C ASP A 516 30.33 -11.43 -18.41
N GLY A 517 29.29 -11.21 -17.60
CA GLY A 517 29.24 -10.14 -16.60
C GLY A 517 29.17 -8.74 -17.19
N THR A 518 28.79 -8.60 -18.46
CA THR A 518 28.69 -7.32 -19.16
C THR A 518 27.22 -6.96 -19.41
N PHE A 519 26.83 -5.76 -19.00
CA PHE A 519 25.57 -5.12 -19.39
C PHE A 519 25.81 -4.33 -20.65
N LYS A 520 25.24 -4.75 -21.78
CA LYS A 520 25.39 -4.10 -23.07
C LYS A 520 24.03 -3.89 -23.72
N VAL A 521 23.63 -2.63 -23.82
CA VAL A 521 22.39 -2.22 -24.50
C VAL A 521 22.71 -1.21 -25.57
N SER A 522 22.23 -1.43 -26.78
CA SER A 522 22.46 -0.55 -27.92
C SER A 522 21.17 -0.25 -28.68
N ASN A 523 21.13 0.91 -29.31
CA ASN A 523 20.17 1.26 -30.34
C ASN A 523 20.95 1.70 -31.61
N SER A 524 20.31 2.43 -32.52
CA SER A 524 20.96 2.93 -33.74
C SER A 524 21.99 4.04 -33.49
N GLU A 525 21.98 4.69 -32.34
CA GLU A 525 22.75 5.91 -32.03
C GLU A 525 23.80 5.70 -30.94
N VAL A 526 23.52 4.90 -29.92
CA VAL A 526 24.37 4.74 -28.73
C VAL A 526 24.52 3.29 -28.30
N THR A 527 25.62 2.99 -27.64
CA THR A 527 25.87 1.71 -26.96
C THR A 527 26.31 1.98 -25.54
N ILE A 528 25.52 1.57 -24.56
CA ILE A 528 25.90 1.49 -23.15
C ILE A 528 26.59 0.14 -22.94
N SER A 529 27.81 0.15 -22.38
CA SER A 529 28.54 -1.09 -22.07
C SER A 529 29.28 -0.94 -20.76
N GLU A 530 28.77 -1.58 -19.71
CA GLU A 530 29.30 -1.51 -18.35
C GLU A 530 29.40 -2.89 -17.72
N LYS A 531 30.21 -3.04 -16.67
CA LYS A 531 30.21 -4.27 -15.87
C LYS A 531 28.97 -4.30 -14.98
N VAL A 532 28.33 -5.45 -14.90
CA VAL A 532 27.18 -5.67 -14.01
C VAL A 532 27.54 -5.38 -12.56
N SER A 533 28.77 -5.71 -12.12
CA SER A 533 29.25 -5.40 -10.77
C SER A 533 29.26 -3.90 -10.45
N ASP A 534 29.61 -3.06 -11.42
CA ASP A 534 29.76 -1.63 -11.23
C ASP A 534 28.39 -0.95 -11.19
N ILE A 535 27.47 -1.37 -12.08
CA ILE A 535 26.06 -0.96 -12.04
C ILE A 535 25.44 -1.36 -10.69
N LYS A 536 25.65 -2.61 -10.25
CA LYS A 536 25.14 -3.11 -8.97
C LYS A 536 25.65 -2.31 -7.79
N HIS A 537 26.95 -2.06 -7.74
CA HIS A 537 27.56 -1.26 -6.66
C HIS A 537 26.96 0.14 -6.60
N THR A 538 26.80 0.77 -7.75
CA THR A 538 26.22 2.12 -7.86
C THR A 538 24.75 2.12 -7.41
N TRP A 539 23.95 1.17 -7.89
CA TRP A 539 22.51 1.10 -7.62
C TRP A 539 22.20 0.71 -6.16
N GLU A 540 22.92 -0.27 -5.59
CA GLU A 540 22.73 -0.71 -4.20
C GLU A 540 23.30 0.30 -3.19
N GLY A 541 24.39 1.00 -3.54
CA GLY A 541 25.06 1.95 -2.65
C GLY A 541 24.43 3.35 -2.56
N ALA A 542 23.57 3.71 -3.50
CA ALA A 542 23.08 5.08 -3.66
C ALA A 542 22.31 5.62 -2.44
N ILE A 543 21.45 4.83 -1.81
CA ILE A 543 20.69 5.26 -0.62
C ILE A 543 21.62 5.54 0.56
N ALA A 544 22.56 4.62 0.83
CA ALA A 544 23.54 4.81 1.91
C ALA A 544 24.39 6.07 1.69
N GLN A 545 24.80 6.33 0.45
CA GLN A 545 25.55 7.55 0.10
C GLN A 545 24.72 8.82 0.32
N CYS A 546 23.45 8.84 -0.08
CA CYS A 546 22.58 9.98 0.16
C CYS A 546 22.42 10.31 1.65
N LEU A 547 22.36 9.30 2.51
CA LEU A 547 22.19 9.49 3.96
C LEU A 547 23.48 9.93 4.66
N THR A 548 24.65 9.50 4.15
CA THR A 548 25.94 9.83 4.77
C THR A 548 26.52 11.19 4.31
N THR A 549 26.05 11.75 3.21
CA THR A 549 26.52 13.05 2.68
C THR A 549 25.73 14.26 3.19
N GLN A 550 24.79 14.06 4.10
CA GLN A 550 24.00 15.14 4.73
C GLN A 550 24.57 15.61 6.08
N ASP A 551 25.77 15.14 6.48
CA ASP A 551 26.51 15.64 7.66
C ASP A 551 27.48 16.80 7.30
#